data_613879c71397ce3aee91500c76a4b36c
#
_entry.id   613879c71397ce3aee91500c76a4b36c
#
_cell.length_a   1.000
_cell.length_b   1.000
_cell.length_c   1.000
_cell.angle_alpha   90.00
_cell.angle_beta   90.00
_cell.angle_gamma   90.00
#
_symmetry.space_group_name_H-M   'P 1'
#
loop_
_entity.id
_entity.type
_entity.pdbx_description
1 polymer ?
#
loop_
_entity_poly.entity_id
_entity_poly.type
_entity_poly.pdbx_seq_one_letter_code
_entity_poly.pdbx_strand_id
1 'polypeptide(L)'
;MGRGPLARGQTPAAQRALRLMEMQRSLLLMYASCAWFFDDIAGLESTIGLRRAAHAMDVWRSLGGRPPESAFLDILARAKSNQPALGTGADVFRRACQARVTPARALARATFSTLASAPGEQREVPGFDIAIAAEASAPAARTLTGQATVVHRRTGETTALAFSARHDGKAGFECQIGAERLTLADLDPDAASILRVAALSGLAEQASSTAGCQALLDTVELVGPLSGDEATSLARLFGIALITFLENSQPGSTDVAAWEVALLLSERAALAPGSEHALRAQEAVWEHLSLYRVGRRRPPKALRALAEQLGFDMKS
;
A
#
# COMPACT_ATOMS: atom_id res chain seq x y z
N MET A 1 -14.78 -14.61 18.07
CA MET A 1 -15.41 -13.93 19.25
C MET A 1 -15.36 -12.44 18.99
N GLY A 2 -16.45 -11.88 18.50
CA GLY A 2 -16.60 -10.44 18.22
C GLY A 2 -16.62 -9.68 19.55
N ARG A 3 -15.61 -8.83 19.75
CA ARG A 3 -15.68 -7.80 20.81
C ARG A 3 -16.57 -6.69 20.26
N GLY A 4 -17.75 -6.54 20.86
CA GLY A 4 -18.66 -5.44 20.55
C GLY A 4 -18.01 -4.06 20.76
N PRO A 5 -18.57 -2.99 20.18
CA PRO A 5 -18.04 -1.66 20.28
C PRO A 5 -17.90 -1.27 21.74
N LEU A 6 -16.69 -0.83 22.14
CA LEU A 6 -16.46 -0.25 23.46
C LEU A 6 -17.45 0.91 23.66
N ALA A 7 -18.17 0.85 24.77
CA ALA A 7 -19.36 1.64 25.03
C ALA A 7 -19.17 3.14 24.75
N ARG A 8 -20.02 3.69 23.90
CA ARG A 8 -20.31 5.13 23.86
C ARG A 8 -20.71 5.56 25.27
N GLY A 9 -19.89 6.43 25.91
CA GLY A 9 -20.27 7.01 27.20
C GLY A 9 -19.21 6.92 28.31
N GLN A 10 -17.94 6.68 27.99
CA GLN A 10 -16.89 6.75 29.00
C GLN A 10 -16.71 8.18 29.50
N THR A 11 -16.66 8.35 30.84
CA THR A 11 -16.39 9.66 31.44
C THR A 11 -14.95 10.13 31.08
N PRO A 12 -14.69 11.45 31.03
CA PRO A 12 -13.34 11.96 30.79
C PRO A 12 -12.29 11.40 31.76
N ALA A 13 -12.67 11.13 33.01
CA ALA A 13 -11.81 10.52 34.00
C ALA A 13 -11.44 9.07 33.62
N ALA A 14 -12.41 8.28 33.17
CA ALA A 14 -12.17 6.91 32.70
C ALA A 14 -11.29 6.86 31.47
N GLN A 15 -11.50 7.76 30.50
CA GLN A 15 -10.65 7.88 29.31
C GLN A 15 -9.20 8.25 29.71
N ARG A 16 -9.04 9.22 30.63
CA ARG A 16 -7.72 9.58 31.15
C ARG A 16 -7.02 8.40 31.83
N ALA A 17 -7.74 7.61 32.62
CA ALA A 17 -7.21 6.42 33.26
C ALA A 17 -6.75 5.37 32.23
N LEU A 18 -7.55 5.09 31.22
CA LEU A 18 -7.19 4.15 30.14
C LEU A 18 -5.96 4.61 29.35
N ARG A 19 -5.83 5.93 29.10
CA ARG A 19 -4.64 6.50 28.44
C ARG A 19 -3.39 6.34 29.31
N LEU A 20 -3.48 6.57 30.62
CA LEU A 20 -2.37 6.32 31.54
C LEU A 20 -1.98 4.83 31.55
N MET A 21 -2.94 3.92 31.56
CA MET A 21 -2.69 2.48 31.47
C MET A 21 -2.03 2.08 30.14
N GLU A 22 -2.45 2.67 29.02
CA GLU A 22 -1.83 2.40 27.71
C GLU A 22 -0.40 2.97 27.64
N MET A 23 -0.16 4.14 28.23
CA MET A 23 1.19 4.69 28.40
C MET A 23 2.07 3.73 29.21
N GLN A 24 1.58 3.31 30.38
CA GLN A 24 2.30 2.37 31.26
C GLN A 24 2.57 1.03 30.56
N ARG A 25 1.59 0.51 29.83
CA ARG A 25 1.77 -0.69 29.02
C ARG A 25 2.89 -0.52 27.98
N SER A 26 2.92 0.60 27.27
CA SER A 26 3.94 0.89 26.27
C SER A 26 5.32 1.05 26.89
N LEU A 27 5.41 1.69 28.06
CA LEU A 27 6.65 1.79 28.84
C LEU A 27 7.17 0.42 29.29
N LEU A 28 6.30 -0.51 29.67
CA LEU A 28 6.72 -1.87 30.01
C LEU A 28 7.17 -2.65 28.75
N LEU A 29 6.42 -2.53 27.67
CA LEU A 29 6.72 -3.27 26.42
C LEU A 29 7.99 -2.80 25.72
N MET A 30 8.42 -1.56 25.90
CA MET A 30 9.70 -1.10 25.32
C MET A 30 10.92 -1.78 25.96
N TYR A 31 10.76 -2.36 27.15
CA TYR A 31 11.80 -3.14 27.86
C TYR A 31 11.65 -4.66 27.65
N ALA A 32 10.78 -5.10 26.73
CA ALA A 32 10.70 -6.51 26.40
C ALA A 32 12.07 -7.03 25.94
N SER A 33 12.45 -8.23 26.40
CA SER A 33 13.81 -8.76 26.16
C SER A 33 14.16 -8.83 24.66
N CYS A 34 13.21 -9.13 23.78
CA CYS A 34 13.43 -9.13 22.35
C CYS A 34 13.91 -7.77 21.81
N ALA A 35 13.54 -6.65 22.43
CA ALA A 35 13.93 -5.32 21.95
C ALA A 35 15.43 -5.01 22.13
N TRP A 36 16.13 -5.74 22.98
CA TRP A 36 17.56 -5.55 23.29
C TRP A 36 18.39 -6.82 23.20
N PHE A 37 17.77 -7.96 22.88
CA PHE A 37 18.45 -9.26 22.79
C PHE A 37 19.37 -9.36 21.57
N PHE A 38 19.01 -8.73 20.45
CA PHE A 38 19.79 -8.72 19.22
C PHE A 38 20.77 -7.55 19.19
N ASP A 39 21.86 -7.71 18.47
CA ASP A 39 23.03 -6.81 18.49
C ASP A 39 22.92 -5.60 17.56
N ASP A 40 21.82 -5.45 16.80
CA ASP A 40 21.61 -4.28 15.93
C ASP A 40 20.41 -3.45 16.39
N ILE A 41 20.67 -2.16 16.67
CA ILE A 41 19.65 -1.18 17.04
C ILE A 41 18.63 -0.94 15.90
N ALA A 42 18.98 -1.23 14.66
CA ALA A 42 18.07 -1.11 13.51
C ALA A 42 17.31 -2.41 13.20
N GLY A 43 17.53 -3.48 13.97
CA GLY A 43 16.76 -4.71 13.87
C GLY A 43 15.26 -4.51 14.09
N LEU A 44 14.46 -5.45 13.62
CA LEU A 44 12.99 -5.39 13.73
C LEU A 44 12.56 -5.27 15.20
N GLU A 45 13.12 -6.07 16.06
CA GLU A 45 12.77 -6.16 17.47
C GLU A 45 13.11 -4.86 18.23
N SER A 46 14.31 -4.31 18.00
CA SER A 46 14.74 -3.03 18.53
C SER A 46 13.82 -1.90 18.05
N THR A 47 13.46 -1.90 16.76
CA THR A 47 12.53 -0.94 16.16
C THR A 47 11.15 -1.03 16.81
N ILE A 48 10.63 -2.23 17.13
CA ILE A 48 9.37 -2.40 17.86
C ILE A 48 9.47 -1.77 19.25
N GLY A 49 10.57 -2.00 19.98
CA GLY A 49 10.81 -1.36 21.29
C GLY A 49 10.81 0.17 21.20
N LEU A 50 11.50 0.74 20.19
CA LEU A 50 11.54 2.17 19.94
C LEU A 50 10.16 2.75 19.56
N ARG A 51 9.34 2.03 18.78
CA ARG A 51 7.94 2.40 18.50
C ARG A 51 7.10 2.44 19.78
N ARG A 52 7.33 1.54 20.75
CA ARG A 52 6.65 1.56 22.06
C ARG A 52 7.06 2.77 22.88
N ALA A 53 8.34 3.12 22.90
CA ALA A 53 8.83 4.33 23.55
C ALA A 53 8.18 5.59 22.92
N ALA A 54 8.16 5.69 21.62
CA ALA A 54 7.52 6.78 20.87
C ALA A 54 6.03 6.91 21.23
N HIS A 55 5.29 5.80 21.22
CA HIS A 55 3.87 5.80 21.59
C HIS A 55 3.63 6.24 23.04
N ALA A 56 4.45 5.78 23.98
CA ALA A 56 4.36 6.22 25.37
C ALA A 56 4.56 7.74 25.52
N MET A 57 5.54 8.31 24.78
CA MET A 57 5.80 9.76 24.77
C MET A 57 4.63 10.53 24.16
N ASP A 58 3.97 10.01 23.13
CA ASP A 58 2.80 10.66 22.51
C ASP A 58 1.60 10.67 23.47
N VAL A 59 1.32 9.55 24.11
CA VAL A 59 0.28 9.50 25.14
C VAL A 59 0.59 10.46 26.28
N TRP A 60 1.85 10.53 26.71
CA TRP A 60 2.27 11.47 27.77
C TRP A 60 2.01 12.92 27.37
N ARG A 61 2.41 13.35 26.12
CA ARG A 61 2.10 14.68 25.59
C ARG A 61 0.60 14.95 25.57
N SER A 62 -0.18 14.00 25.12
CA SER A 62 -1.63 14.13 25.03
C SER A 62 -2.32 14.26 26.40
N LEU A 63 -1.64 13.88 27.48
CA LEU A 63 -2.06 14.07 28.86
C LEU A 63 -1.56 15.38 29.48
N GLY A 64 -0.88 16.23 28.69
CA GLY A 64 -0.31 17.52 29.13
C GLY A 64 1.11 17.41 29.69
N GLY A 65 1.75 16.24 29.59
CA GLY A 65 3.11 16.03 30.08
C GLY A 65 4.19 16.44 29.06
N ARG A 66 5.42 16.48 29.54
CA ARG A 66 6.62 16.78 28.74
C ARG A 66 7.57 15.59 28.75
N PRO A 67 7.50 14.68 27.76
CA PRO A 67 8.39 13.52 27.72
C PRO A 67 9.84 13.96 27.44
N PRO A 68 10.85 13.24 27.99
CA PRO A 68 12.27 13.59 27.85
C PRO A 68 12.83 13.12 26.49
N GLU A 69 12.16 13.46 25.38
CA GLU A 69 12.53 12.95 24.05
C GLU A 69 13.94 13.41 23.61
N SER A 70 14.32 14.65 23.91
CA SER A 70 15.67 15.15 23.57
C SER A 70 16.76 14.33 24.27
N ALA A 71 16.65 14.16 25.60
CA ALA A 71 17.62 13.37 26.36
C ALA A 71 17.64 11.88 25.90
N PHE A 72 16.48 11.35 25.55
CA PHE A 72 16.38 10.00 25.00
C PHE A 72 17.11 9.89 23.64
N LEU A 73 16.95 10.85 22.75
CA LEU A 73 17.65 10.90 21.46
C LEU A 73 19.17 11.06 21.64
N ASP A 74 19.62 11.85 22.60
CA ASP A 74 21.04 12.03 22.89
C ASP A 74 21.72 10.72 23.34
N ILE A 75 21.00 9.89 24.08
CA ILE A 75 21.44 8.56 24.48
C ILE A 75 21.44 7.61 23.27
N LEU A 76 20.36 7.59 22.50
CA LEU A 76 20.22 6.73 21.32
C LEU A 76 21.26 7.04 20.22
N ALA A 77 21.70 8.29 20.11
CA ALA A 77 22.72 8.68 19.15
C ALA A 77 24.09 7.98 19.38
N ARG A 78 24.31 7.42 20.56
CA ARG A 78 25.53 6.66 20.90
C ARG A 78 25.49 5.23 20.33
N ALA A 79 24.31 4.67 20.14
CA ALA A 79 24.14 3.33 19.54
C ALA A 79 24.24 3.46 18.01
N LYS A 80 25.17 2.72 17.40
CA LYS A 80 25.33 2.70 15.94
C LYS A 80 24.74 1.41 15.39
N SER A 81 24.06 1.49 14.25
CA SER A 81 23.63 0.30 13.53
C SER A 81 24.83 -0.41 12.91
N ASN A 82 24.76 -1.74 12.84
CA ASN A 82 25.71 -2.58 12.10
C ASN A 82 25.65 -2.30 10.59
N GLN A 83 24.59 -1.67 10.13
CA GLN A 83 24.41 -1.19 8.75
C GLN A 83 24.63 0.33 8.71
N PRO A 84 25.77 0.83 8.19
CA PRO A 84 26.09 2.26 8.23
C PRO A 84 25.04 3.18 7.58
N ALA A 85 24.34 2.68 6.54
CA ALA A 85 23.26 3.40 5.86
C ALA A 85 22.05 3.70 6.78
N LEU A 86 21.87 2.92 7.85
CA LEU A 86 20.79 3.10 8.82
C LEU A 86 21.14 4.07 9.94
N GLY A 87 22.41 4.47 10.07
CA GLY A 87 22.86 5.51 10.99
C GLY A 87 22.87 5.08 12.46
N THR A 88 22.43 5.97 13.32
CA THR A 88 22.38 5.80 14.78
C THR A 88 20.99 5.37 15.27
N GLY A 89 20.91 4.95 16.53
CA GLY A 89 19.62 4.68 17.19
C GLY A 89 18.67 5.88 17.18
N ALA A 90 19.20 7.12 17.21
CA ALA A 90 18.38 8.32 17.05
C ALA A 90 17.76 8.41 15.65
N ASP A 91 18.50 8.00 14.60
CA ASP A 91 17.98 7.98 13.23
C ASP A 91 16.95 6.84 13.05
N VAL A 92 17.20 5.68 13.67
CA VAL A 92 16.25 4.57 13.72
C VAL A 92 14.96 4.99 14.44
N PHE A 93 15.07 5.69 15.59
CA PHE A 93 13.90 6.20 16.31
C PHE A 93 13.09 7.19 15.49
N ARG A 94 13.73 8.13 14.78
CA ARG A 94 13.02 9.08 13.92
C ARG A 94 12.25 8.36 12.81
N ARG A 95 12.83 7.34 12.17
CA ARG A 95 12.12 6.49 11.21
C ARG A 95 10.97 5.71 11.86
N ALA A 96 11.20 5.12 13.03
CA ALA A 96 10.16 4.43 13.79
C ALA A 96 8.98 5.35 14.15
N CYS A 97 9.26 6.64 14.40
CA CYS A 97 8.26 7.65 14.65
C CYS A 97 7.41 7.99 13.42
N GLN A 98 7.95 7.88 12.22
CA GLN A 98 7.17 8.07 10.99
C GLN A 98 6.06 7.03 10.84
N ALA A 99 6.26 5.82 11.38
CA ALA A 99 5.26 4.77 11.41
C ALA A 99 4.19 4.94 12.52
N ARG A 100 4.16 6.07 13.22
CA ARG A 100 3.14 6.34 14.26
C ARG A 100 1.76 6.43 13.64
N VAL A 101 0.80 5.71 14.21
CA VAL A 101 -0.59 5.78 13.78
C VAL A 101 -1.33 6.78 14.68
N THR A 102 -1.47 8.01 14.23
CA THR A 102 -2.35 9.02 14.83
C THR A 102 -3.78 8.86 14.32
N PRO A 103 -4.81 9.44 14.96
CA PRO A 103 -6.17 9.44 14.42
C PRO A 103 -6.25 9.99 12.98
N ALA A 104 -5.47 11.04 12.65
CA ALA A 104 -5.41 11.60 11.30
C ALA A 104 -4.79 10.60 10.30
N ARG A 105 -3.68 9.96 10.64
CA ARG A 105 -3.06 8.94 9.79
C ARG A 105 -3.92 7.68 9.64
N ALA A 106 -4.63 7.30 10.71
CA ALA A 106 -5.61 6.21 10.64
C ALA A 106 -6.74 6.53 9.66
N LEU A 107 -7.27 7.76 9.71
CA LEU A 107 -8.28 8.23 8.78
C LEU A 107 -7.74 8.30 7.34
N ALA A 108 -6.53 8.86 7.13
CA ALA A 108 -5.91 8.91 5.81
C ALA A 108 -5.74 7.50 5.22
N ARG A 109 -5.27 6.52 6.02
CA ARG A 109 -5.18 5.12 5.59
C ARG A 109 -6.54 4.55 5.18
N ALA A 110 -7.60 4.79 5.96
CA ALA A 110 -8.95 4.31 5.65
C ALA A 110 -9.50 4.95 4.37
N THR A 111 -9.32 6.27 4.18
CA THR A 111 -9.77 6.97 2.97
C THR A 111 -9.00 6.54 1.73
N PHE A 112 -7.68 6.34 1.83
CA PHE A 112 -6.87 5.83 0.73
C PHE A 112 -7.26 4.40 0.36
N SER A 113 -7.53 3.54 1.37
CA SER A 113 -8.05 2.19 1.14
C SER A 113 -9.39 2.21 0.40
N THR A 114 -10.29 3.12 0.78
CA THR A 114 -11.58 3.29 0.11
C THR A 114 -11.42 3.76 -1.35
N LEU A 115 -10.48 4.68 -1.60
CA LEU A 115 -10.20 5.19 -2.94
C LEU A 115 -9.45 4.20 -3.84
N ALA A 116 -8.65 3.29 -3.27
CA ALA A 116 -7.89 2.28 -3.98
C ALA A 116 -8.70 1.00 -4.25
N SER A 117 -9.66 0.67 -3.40
CA SER A 117 -10.40 -0.58 -3.45
C SER A 117 -11.70 -0.43 -4.25
N ALA A 118 -12.22 -1.54 -4.78
CA ALA A 118 -13.56 -1.59 -5.34
C ALA A 118 -14.61 -1.24 -4.28
N PRO A 119 -15.78 -0.68 -4.69
CA PRO A 119 -16.84 -0.32 -3.74
C PRO A 119 -17.25 -1.51 -2.89
N GLY A 120 -17.10 -1.40 -1.55
CA GLY A 120 -17.50 -2.41 -0.57
C GLY A 120 -16.37 -3.01 0.26
N GLU A 121 -15.11 -2.89 -0.12
CA GLU A 121 -13.98 -3.34 0.69
C GLU A 121 -13.47 -2.22 1.63
N GLN A 122 -13.96 -2.20 2.86
CA GLN A 122 -13.33 -1.42 3.94
C GLN A 122 -12.22 -2.27 4.57
N ARG A 123 -10.96 -1.87 4.41
CA ARG A 123 -9.84 -2.51 5.09
C ARG A 123 -9.71 -1.99 6.52
N GLU A 124 -9.64 -2.90 7.48
CA GLU A 124 -9.44 -2.55 8.89
C GLU A 124 -8.16 -1.76 9.12
N VAL A 125 -8.27 -0.69 9.90
CA VAL A 125 -7.10 0.03 10.43
C VAL A 125 -6.80 -0.49 11.83
N PRO A 126 -5.64 -1.15 12.06
CA PRO A 126 -5.34 -1.72 13.36
C PRO A 126 -5.37 -0.68 14.48
N GLY A 127 -6.08 -1.01 15.57
CA GLY A 127 -6.16 -0.17 16.77
C GLY A 127 -7.22 0.94 16.72
N PHE A 128 -7.91 1.11 15.59
CA PHE A 128 -8.93 2.14 15.42
C PHE A 128 -10.23 1.57 14.84
N ASP A 129 -11.36 2.14 15.28
CA ASP A 129 -12.66 2.02 14.62
C ASP A 129 -12.95 3.36 13.95
N ILE A 130 -13.24 3.34 12.65
CA ILE A 130 -13.41 4.55 11.85
C ILE A 130 -14.79 4.49 11.20
N ALA A 131 -15.63 5.47 11.55
CA ALA A 131 -16.92 5.70 10.89
C ALA A 131 -16.79 6.93 10.00
N ILE A 132 -16.91 6.73 8.69
CA ILE A 132 -16.81 7.78 7.68
C ILE A 132 -18.23 8.15 7.26
N ALA A 133 -18.61 9.42 7.46
CA ALA A 133 -19.79 10.05 6.88
C ALA A 133 -19.29 10.90 5.70
N ALA A 134 -19.23 10.30 4.53
CA ALA A 134 -18.70 10.94 3.33
C ALA A 134 -19.81 11.18 2.32
N GLU A 135 -19.77 12.34 1.68
CA GLU A 135 -20.41 12.55 0.39
C GLU A 135 -19.43 12.09 -0.69
N ALA A 136 -19.71 10.93 -1.30
CA ALA A 136 -18.94 10.49 -2.44
C ALA A 136 -19.19 11.48 -3.58
N SER A 137 -18.18 12.23 -3.96
CA SER A 137 -18.15 12.87 -5.27
C SER A 137 -18.21 11.76 -6.33
N ALA A 138 -18.82 12.04 -7.49
CA ALA A 138 -19.06 11.04 -8.53
C ALA A 138 -17.87 10.07 -8.71
N PRO A 139 -18.10 8.78 -9.01
CA PRO A 139 -17.05 7.75 -9.12
C PRO A 139 -15.87 8.15 -10.02
N ALA A 140 -16.12 9.03 -10.99
CA ALA A 140 -15.09 9.55 -11.90
C ALA A 140 -14.12 10.55 -11.23
N ALA A 141 -14.48 11.19 -10.12
CA ALA A 141 -13.66 12.25 -9.52
C ALA A 141 -12.57 11.73 -8.59
N ARG A 142 -12.60 10.44 -8.22
CA ARG A 142 -11.63 9.79 -7.29
C ARG A 142 -11.34 10.66 -6.05
N THR A 143 -12.35 11.33 -5.55
CA THR A 143 -12.29 12.20 -4.38
C THR A 143 -13.33 11.76 -3.36
N LEU A 144 -12.98 11.88 -2.08
CA LEU A 144 -13.82 11.55 -0.94
C LEU A 144 -13.72 12.70 0.06
N THR A 145 -14.83 13.39 0.32
CA THR A 145 -14.90 14.48 1.29
C THR A 145 -15.96 14.20 2.32
N GLY A 146 -15.74 14.65 3.54
CA GLY A 146 -16.73 14.46 4.60
C GLY A 146 -16.21 14.64 6.00
N GLN A 147 -16.92 14.02 6.92
CA GLN A 147 -16.51 13.93 8.31
C GLN A 147 -16.34 12.48 8.73
N ALA A 148 -15.44 12.25 9.65
CA ALA A 148 -15.21 10.93 10.20
C ALA A 148 -15.12 10.98 11.73
N THR A 149 -15.56 9.90 12.35
CA THR A 149 -15.37 9.64 13.76
C THR A 149 -14.34 8.52 13.90
N VAL A 150 -13.20 8.83 14.50
CA VAL A 150 -12.12 7.90 14.76
C VAL A 150 -12.08 7.56 16.23
N VAL A 151 -12.25 6.28 16.58
CA VAL A 151 -12.25 5.79 17.94
C VAL A 151 -11.01 4.91 18.17
N HIS A 152 -10.16 5.26 19.12
CA HIS A 152 -9.03 4.43 19.52
C HIS A 152 -9.54 3.25 20.36
N ARG A 153 -9.41 2.02 19.86
CA ARG A 153 -10.02 0.80 20.45
C ARG A 153 -9.64 0.55 21.92
N ARG A 154 -8.43 0.91 22.34
CA ARG A 154 -7.93 0.63 23.69
C ARG A 154 -8.35 1.67 24.71
N THR A 155 -8.37 2.94 24.28
CA THR A 155 -8.64 4.06 25.20
C THR A 155 -10.07 4.55 25.12
N GLY A 156 -10.83 4.16 24.09
CA GLY A 156 -12.15 4.69 23.82
C GLY A 156 -12.14 6.17 23.43
N GLU A 157 -10.94 6.75 23.22
CA GLU A 157 -10.81 8.15 22.80
C GLU A 157 -11.44 8.34 21.42
N THR A 158 -12.32 9.32 21.31
CA THR A 158 -13.07 9.61 20.09
C THR A 158 -12.62 10.96 19.54
N THR A 159 -12.25 10.99 18.28
CA THR A 159 -11.83 12.20 17.58
C THR A 159 -12.73 12.38 16.35
N ALA A 160 -13.38 13.53 16.24
CA ALA A 160 -14.13 13.93 15.05
C ALA A 160 -13.21 14.74 14.12
N LEU A 161 -13.12 14.34 12.86
CA LEU A 161 -12.22 14.93 11.86
C LEU A 161 -12.97 15.22 10.57
N ALA A 162 -12.84 16.44 10.06
CA ALA A 162 -13.24 16.78 8.69
C ALA A 162 -12.05 16.47 7.75
N PHE A 163 -12.35 15.91 6.58
CA PHE A 163 -11.31 15.51 5.64
C PHE A 163 -11.71 15.73 4.19
N SER A 164 -10.69 15.84 3.34
CA SER A 164 -10.80 15.76 1.89
C SER A 164 -9.67 14.90 1.36
N ALA A 165 -9.99 13.77 0.77
CA ALA A 165 -9.03 12.83 0.22
C ALA A 165 -9.21 12.71 -1.29
N ARG A 166 -8.10 12.54 -2.01
CA ARG A 166 -8.08 12.34 -3.45
C ARG A 166 -7.06 11.30 -3.86
N HIS A 167 -7.35 10.63 -4.98
CA HIS A 167 -6.45 9.73 -5.67
C HIS A 167 -6.27 10.23 -7.10
N ASP A 168 -5.02 10.37 -7.55
CA ASP A 168 -4.70 10.94 -8.88
C ASP A 168 -4.95 9.98 -10.06
N GLY A 169 -5.44 8.79 -9.77
CA GLY A 169 -5.67 7.76 -10.77
C GLY A 169 -4.44 6.92 -11.10
N LYS A 170 -3.31 7.19 -10.46
CA LYS A 170 -2.05 6.46 -10.57
C LYS A 170 -1.68 5.88 -9.21
N ALA A 171 -0.60 6.33 -8.61
CA ALA A 171 -0.18 5.87 -7.27
C ALA A 171 -0.20 7.00 -6.22
N GLY A 172 -0.66 8.19 -6.59
CA GLY A 172 -0.69 9.35 -5.71
C GLY A 172 -1.99 9.42 -4.92
N PHE A 173 -1.84 9.44 -3.60
CA PHE A 173 -2.92 9.67 -2.65
C PHE A 173 -2.60 10.90 -1.80
N GLU A 174 -3.61 11.70 -1.55
CA GLU A 174 -3.52 12.89 -0.73
C GLU A 174 -4.77 13.01 0.13
N CYS A 175 -4.59 13.31 1.41
CA CYS A 175 -5.67 13.56 2.35
C CYS A 175 -5.38 14.82 3.16
N GLN A 176 -6.27 15.80 3.08
CA GLN A 176 -6.25 17.01 3.90
C GLN A 176 -7.14 16.80 5.12
N ILE A 177 -6.58 16.95 6.32
CA ILE A 177 -7.29 16.82 7.60
C ILE A 177 -6.94 18.05 8.45
N GLY A 178 -7.86 19.00 8.51
CA GLY A 178 -7.57 20.30 9.12
C GLY A 178 -6.40 21.01 8.40
N ALA A 179 -5.34 21.34 9.13
CA ALA A 179 -4.11 21.94 8.58
C ALA A 179 -3.09 20.88 8.10
N GLU A 180 -3.31 19.60 8.39
CA GLU A 180 -2.37 18.52 8.07
C GLU A 180 -2.68 17.96 6.69
N ARG A 181 -1.65 17.88 5.82
CA ARG A 181 -1.71 17.23 4.51
C ARG A 181 -0.92 15.94 4.58
N LEU A 182 -1.59 14.83 4.31
CA LEU A 182 -1.04 13.48 4.40
C LEU A 182 -1.02 12.82 3.03
N THR A 183 0.06 12.08 2.77
CA THR A 183 0.29 11.27 1.57
C THR A 183 0.65 9.84 1.96
N LEU A 184 0.90 8.96 1.00
CA LEU A 184 1.39 7.61 1.30
C LEU A 184 2.73 7.61 2.07
N ALA A 185 3.58 8.62 1.85
CA ALA A 185 4.87 8.73 2.53
C ALA A 185 4.74 9.01 4.04
N ASP A 186 3.58 9.51 4.47
CA ASP A 186 3.28 9.80 5.88
C ASP A 186 2.69 8.60 6.63
N LEU A 187 2.33 7.53 5.92
CA LEU A 187 1.86 6.28 6.49
C LEU A 187 3.03 5.38 6.87
N ASP A 188 2.75 4.33 7.65
CA ASP A 188 3.75 3.30 7.87
C ASP A 188 4.08 2.59 6.53
N PRO A 189 5.34 2.13 6.34
CA PRO A 189 5.78 1.57 5.06
C PRO A 189 4.93 0.39 4.58
N ASP A 190 4.49 -0.47 5.49
CA ASP A 190 3.70 -1.66 5.14
C ASP A 190 2.31 -1.25 4.64
N ALA A 191 1.67 -0.26 5.31
CA ALA A 191 0.39 0.28 4.86
C ALA A 191 0.53 0.99 3.50
N ALA A 192 1.60 1.76 3.30
CA ALA A 192 1.87 2.44 2.05
C ALA A 192 2.08 1.43 0.90
N SER A 193 2.82 0.34 1.16
CA SER A 193 3.05 -0.75 0.22
C SER A 193 1.73 -1.42 -0.21
N ILE A 194 0.90 -1.81 0.75
CA ILE A 194 -0.41 -2.42 0.49
C ILE A 194 -1.29 -1.50 -0.37
N LEU A 195 -1.30 -0.21 -0.08
CA LEU A 195 -2.11 0.76 -0.82
C LEU A 195 -1.60 0.99 -2.23
N ARG A 196 -0.26 1.02 -2.43
CA ARG A 196 0.34 1.07 -3.77
C ARG A 196 -0.06 -0.13 -4.61
N VAL A 197 0.09 -1.34 -4.07
CA VAL A 197 -0.30 -2.57 -4.74
C VAL A 197 -1.80 -2.57 -5.06
N ALA A 198 -2.66 -2.11 -4.15
CA ALA A 198 -4.10 -2.02 -4.39
C ALA A 198 -4.46 -1.04 -5.52
N ALA A 199 -3.78 0.13 -5.58
CA ALA A 199 -3.98 1.10 -6.66
C ALA A 199 -3.54 0.54 -8.02
N LEU A 200 -2.40 -0.15 -8.07
CA LEU A 200 -1.90 -0.81 -9.26
C LEU A 200 -2.80 -1.97 -9.71
N SER A 201 -3.41 -2.71 -8.77
CA SER A 201 -4.40 -3.76 -9.08
C SER A 201 -5.59 -3.19 -9.85
N GLY A 202 -6.14 -2.07 -9.40
CA GLY A 202 -7.24 -1.40 -10.11
C GLY A 202 -6.86 -0.95 -11.52
N LEU A 203 -5.60 -0.54 -11.75
CA LEU A 203 -5.10 -0.21 -13.08
C LEU A 203 -4.92 -1.46 -13.95
N ALA A 204 -4.41 -2.55 -13.38
CA ALA A 204 -4.23 -3.81 -14.10
C ALA A 204 -5.56 -4.42 -14.56
N GLU A 205 -6.60 -4.36 -13.72
CA GLU A 205 -7.94 -4.83 -14.08
C GLU A 205 -8.62 -3.95 -15.16
N GLN A 206 -8.23 -2.69 -15.28
CA GLN A 206 -8.70 -1.75 -16.29
C GLN A 206 -7.85 -1.73 -17.55
N ALA A 207 -6.79 -2.52 -17.63
CA ALA A 207 -5.84 -2.57 -18.74
C ALA A 207 -6.39 -3.33 -19.98
N SER A 208 -7.62 -3.04 -20.38
CA SER A 208 -8.28 -3.64 -21.55
C SER A 208 -7.90 -2.97 -22.89
N SER A 209 -7.10 -1.91 -22.87
CA SER A 209 -6.67 -1.13 -24.02
C SER A 209 -5.18 -0.77 -23.96
N THR A 210 -4.58 -0.45 -25.09
CA THR A 210 -3.19 0.01 -25.17
C THR A 210 -2.92 1.19 -24.22
N ALA A 211 -3.85 2.15 -24.16
CA ALA A 211 -3.74 3.30 -23.25
C ALA A 211 -3.81 2.90 -21.77
N GLY A 212 -4.66 1.93 -21.42
CA GLY A 212 -4.77 1.40 -20.04
C GLY A 212 -3.50 0.67 -19.63
N CYS A 213 -2.94 -0.17 -20.50
CA CYS A 213 -1.67 -0.85 -20.28
C CYS A 213 -0.51 0.15 -20.14
N GLN A 214 -0.45 1.16 -20.98
CA GLN A 214 0.57 2.19 -20.89
C GLN A 214 0.45 2.99 -19.59
N ALA A 215 -0.75 3.31 -19.14
CA ALA A 215 -0.98 3.98 -17.85
C ALA A 215 -0.47 3.16 -16.67
N LEU A 216 -0.62 1.82 -16.70
CA LEU A 216 -0.04 0.93 -15.69
C LEU A 216 1.49 0.97 -15.72
N LEU A 217 2.11 0.85 -16.89
CA LEU A 217 3.56 0.88 -17.08
C LEU A 217 4.15 2.20 -16.58
N ASP A 218 3.59 3.33 -17.01
CA ASP A 218 4.02 4.67 -16.61
C ASP A 218 3.90 4.86 -15.09
N THR A 219 2.83 4.34 -14.49
CA THR A 219 2.61 4.43 -13.04
C THR A 219 3.66 3.65 -12.26
N VAL A 220 4.01 2.46 -12.74
CA VAL A 220 5.06 1.64 -12.10
C VAL A 220 6.42 2.32 -12.19
N GLU A 221 6.75 2.96 -13.31
CA GLU A 221 8.00 3.73 -13.44
C GLU A 221 8.07 4.91 -12.47
N LEU A 222 6.94 5.59 -12.22
CA LEU A 222 6.84 6.67 -11.24
C LEU A 222 7.00 6.20 -9.79
N VAL A 223 6.53 5.00 -9.48
CA VAL A 223 6.65 4.40 -8.12
C VAL A 223 8.11 4.04 -7.80
N GLY A 224 8.92 3.77 -8.82
CA GLY A 224 10.32 3.38 -8.68
C GLY A 224 10.51 1.90 -8.34
N PRO A 225 11.74 1.49 -7.98
CA PRO A 225 12.05 0.09 -7.74
C PRO A 225 11.32 -0.43 -6.50
N LEU A 226 10.60 -1.53 -6.67
CA LEU A 226 9.93 -2.28 -5.62
C LEU A 226 10.79 -3.48 -5.21
N SER A 227 10.67 -3.95 -3.98
CA SER A 227 11.45 -5.06 -3.45
C SER A 227 10.58 -6.10 -2.75
N GLY A 228 11.09 -7.33 -2.61
CA GLY A 228 10.44 -8.41 -1.88
C GLY A 228 9.02 -8.71 -2.37
N ASP A 229 8.05 -8.71 -1.46
CA ASP A 229 6.66 -9.07 -1.73
C ASP A 229 5.94 -8.08 -2.67
N GLU A 230 6.35 -6.80 -2.67
CA GLU A 230 5.83 -5.81 -3.61
C GLU A 230 6.19 -6.18 -5.04
N ALA A 231 7.44 -6.55 -5.30
CA ALA A 231 7.90 -6.95 -6.63
C ALA A 231 7.18 -8.21 -7.13
N THR A 232 6.97 -9.19 -6.25
CA THR A 232 6.21 -10.40 -6.56
C THR A 232 4.75 -10.09 -6.89
N SER A 233 4.12 -9.23 -6.10
CA SER A 233 2.75 -8.78 -6.33
C SER A 233 2.63 -8.04 -7.66
N LEU A 234 3.59 -7.17 -7.97
CA LEU A 234 3.62 -6.42 -9.23
C LEU A 234 3.75 -7.34 -10.45
N ALA A 235 4.61 -8.35 -10.39
CA ALA A 235 4.76 -9.32 -11.47
C ALA A 235 3.44 -10.06 -11.78
N ARG A 236 2.66 -10.39 -10.73
CA ARG A 236 1.30 -10.96 -10.91
C ARG A 236 0.35 -9.95 -11.56
N LEU A 237 0.41 -8.67 -11.18
CA LEU A 237 -0.44 -7.63 -11.77
C LEU A 237 -0.15 -7.42 -13.25
N PHE A 238 1.11 -7.48 -13.68
CA PHE A 238 1.45 -7.47 -15.09
C PHE A 238 0.86 -8.67 -15.85
N GLY A 239 0.84 -9.85 -15.24
CA GLY A 239 0.17 -11.04 -15.79
C GLY A 239 -1.33 -10.82 -15.97
N ILE A 240 -2.01 -10.25 -14.97
CA ILE A 240 -3.44 -9.92 -15.04
C ILE A 240 -3.69 -8.88 -16.15
N ALA A 241 -2.89 -7.80 -16.21
CA ALA A 241 -3.02 -6.77 -17.22
C ALA A 241 -2.82 -7.33 -18.65
N LEU A 242 -1.83 -8.19 -18.83
CA LEU A 242 -1.57 -8.87 -20.10
C LEU A 242 -2.78 -9.68 -20.56
N ILE A 243 -3.32 -10.52 -19.67
CA ILE A 243 -4.48 -11.36 -19.99
C ILE A 243 -5.70 -10.49 -20.29
N THR A 244 -5.99 -9.51 -19.44
CA THR A 244 -7.10 -8.57 -19.65
C THR A 244 -6.98 -7.88 -20.98
N PHE A 245 -5.78 -7.43 -21.35
CA PHE A 245 -5.52 -6.81 -22.64
C PHE A 245 -5.74 -7.78 -23.81
N LEU A 246 -5.17 -8.97 -23.76
CA LEU A 246 -5.26 -9.96 -24.84
C LEU A 246 -6.70 -10.41 -25.07
N GLU A 247 -7.47 -10.70 -24.02
CA GLU A 247 -8.87 -11.12 -24.09
C GLU A 247 -9.80 -10.02 -24.64
N ASN A 248 -9.44 -8.75 -24.47
CA ASN A 248 -10.21 -7.61 -25.00
C ASN A 248 -9.69 -7.08 -26.35
N SER A 249 -8.56 -7.59 -26.83
CA SER A 249 -8.00 -7.20 -28.11
C SER A 249 -8.80 -7.81 -29.27
N GLN A 250 -8.99 -7.05 -30.36
CA GLN A 250 -9.64 -7.60 -31.55
C GLN A 250 -8.74 -8.67 -32.20
N PRO A 251 -9.24 -9.90 -32.39
CA PRO A 251 -8.48 -10.96 -33.03
C PRO A 251 -7.99 -10.55 -34.42
N GLY A 252 -6.71 -10.79 -34.71
CA GLY A 252 -6.07 -10.40 -35.97
C GLY A 252 -5.72 -8.91 -36.09
N SER A 253 -5.73 -8.16 -34.99
CA SER A 253 -5.34 -6.75 -34.95
C SER A 253 -3.93 -6.52 -35.50
N THR A 254 -3.78 -5.56 -36.43
CA THR A 254 -2.50 -5.12 -37.01
C THR A 254 -1.86 -3.98 -36.23
N ASP A 255 -2.41 -3.59 -35.11
CA ASP A 255 -1.88 -2.52 -34.28
C ASP A 255 -0.53 -2.93 -33.65
N VAL A 256 0.55 -2.41 -34.20
CA VAL A 256 1.92 -2.72 -33.75
C VAL A 256 2.16 -2.22 -32.32
N ALA A 257 1.66 -1.02 -31.99
CA ALA A 257 1.84 -0.43 -30.66
C ALA A 257 1.15 -1.29 -29.58
N ALA A 258 -0.01 -1.84 -29.88
CA ALA A 258 -0.72 -2.77 -28.99
C ALA A 258 0.13 -4.01 -28.66
N TRP A 259 0.79 -4.59 -29.66
CA TRP A 259 1.64 -5.76 -29.48
C TRP A 259 2.96 -5.45 -28.78
N GLU A 260 3.52 -4.26 -28.98
CA GLU A 260 4.71 -3.81 -28.24
C GLU A 260 4.41 -3.67 -26.74
N VAL A 261 3.27 -3.09 -26.40
CA VAL A 261 2.82 -2.98 -25.00
C VAL A 261 2.55 -4.36 -24.39
N ALA A 262 1.91 -5.27 -25.12
CA ALA A 262 1.68 -6.64 -24.64
C ALA A 262 3.00 -7.38 -24.38
N LEU A 263 3.99 -7.22 -25.24
CA LEU A 263 5.32 -7.79 -25.07
C LEU A 263 6.00 -7.25 -23.80
N LEU A 264 5.97 -5.92 -23.57
CA LEU A 264 6.51 -5.29 -22.38
C LEU A 264 5.83 -5.79 -21.08
N LEU A 265 4.51 -5.99 -21.11
CA LEU A 265 3.80 -6.56 -19.98
C LEU A 265 4.25 -7.99 -19.71
N SER A 266 4.44 -8.80 -20.76
CA SER A 266 4.87 -10.20 -20.61
C SER A 266 6.31 -10.34 -20.08
N GLU A 267 7.20 -9.43 -20.48
CA GLU A 267 8.59 -9.38 -19.99
C GLU A 267 8.67 -9.08 -18.50
N ARG A 268 7.70 -8.31 -17.99
CA ARG A 268 7.62 -7.94 -16.57
C ARG A 268 6.75 -8.91 -15.75
N ALA A 269 5.90 -9.70 -16.42
CA ALA A 269 5.05 -10.68 -15.78
C ALA A 269 5.85 -11.96 -15.46
N ALA A 270 5.89 -12.36 -14.19
CA ALA A 270 6.45 -13.66 -13.82
C ALA A 270 5.40 -14.77 -14.09
N LEU A 271 5.17 -15.08 -15.36
CA LEU A 271 4.28 -16.17 -15.76
C LEU A 271 4.99 -17.51 -15.60
N ALA A 272 4.68 -18.22 -14.50
CA ALA A 272 5.22 -19.57 -14.32
C ALA A 272 4.66 -20.52 -15.39
N PRO A 273 5.50 -21.29 -16.10
CA PRO A 273 5.04 -22.27 -17.10
C PRO A 273 3.97 -23.20 -16.52
N GLY A 274 2.86 -23.38 -17.25
CA GLY A 274 1.74 -24.23 -16.82
C GLY A 274 0.83 -23.61 -15.76
N SER A 275 1.07 -22.39 -15.31
CA SER A 275 0.11 -21.68 -14.46
C SER A 275 -1.16 -21.31 -15.24
N GLU A 276 -2.28 -21.13 -14.52
CA GLU A 276 -3.54 -20.69 -15.12
C GLU A 276 -3.37 -19.42 -15.96
N HIS A 277 -2.62 -18.45 -15.46
CA HIS A 277 -2.34 -17.19 -16.16
C HIS A 277 -1.51 -17.41 -17.43
N ALA A 278 -0.51 -18.28 -17.39
CA ALA A 278 0.30 -18.60 -18.58
C ALA A 278 -0.55 -19.31 -19.64
N LEU A 279 -1.40 -20.25 -19.24
CA LEU A 279 -2.29 -20.97 -20.16
C LEU A 279 -3.31 -20.05 -20.82
N ARG A 280 -3.93 -19.13 -20.06
CA ARG A 280 -4.86 -18.15 -20.62
C ARG A 280 -4.18 -17.19 -21.60
N ALA A 281 -2.97 -16.73 -21.27
CA ALA A 281 -2.18 -15.90 -22.17
C ALA A 281 -1.81 -16.63 -23.46
N GLN A 282 -1.44 -17.92 -23.35
CA GLN A 282 -1.17 -18.78 -24.52
C GLN A 282 -2.41 -18.94 -25.40
N GLU A 283 -3.57 -19.25 -24.80
CA GLU A 283 -4.83 -19.42 -25.54
C GLU A 283 -5.21 -18.15 -26.29
N ALA A 284 -5.19 -16.99 -25.63
CA ALA A 284 -5.48 -15.71 -26.26
C ALA A 284 -4.51 -15.39 -27.40
N VAL A 285 -3.20 -15.59 -27.24
CA VAL A 285 -2.20 -15.39 -28.29
C VAL A 285 -2.41 -16.37 -29.45
N TRP A 286 -2.77 -17.61 -29.17
CA TRP A 286 -3.10 -18.60 -30.21
C TRP A 286 -4.28 -18.17 -31.07
N GLU A 287 -5.33 -17.64 -30.50
CA GLU A 287 -6.47 -17.11 -31.26
C GLU A 287 -6.04 -16.03 -32.24
N HIS A 288 -5.23 -15.08 -31.79
CA HIS A 288 -4.68 -14.04 -32.66
C HIS A 288 -3.81 -14.61 -33.80
N LEU A 289 -2.89 -15.52 -33.49
CA LEU A 289 -2.00 -16.14 -34.47
C LEU A 289 -2.77 -16.96 -35.50
N SER A 290 -3.81 -17.67 -35.10
CA SER A 290 -4.62 -18.51 -35.98
C SER A 290 -5.25 -17.71 -37.12
N LEU A 291 -5.69 -16.47 -36.86
CA LEU A 291 -6.27 -15.59 -37.87
C LEU A 291 -5.23 -15.04 -38.85
N TYR A 292 -3.99 -14.76 -38.42
CA TYR A 292 -2.91 -14.43 -39.35
C TYR A 292 -2.59 -15.60 -40.27
N ARG A 293 -2.61 -16.83 -39.75
CA ARG A 293 -2.38 -18.08 -40.50
C ARG A 293 -3.46 -18.31 -41.58
N VAL A 294 -4.73 -18.16 -41.19
CA VAL A 294 -5.88 -18.27 -42.10
C VAL A 294 -5.83 -17.17 -43.16
N GLY A 295 -5.52 -15.93 -42.79
CA GLY A 295 -5.41 -14.79 -43.69
C GLY A 295 -4.14 -14.78 -44.52
N ARG A 296 -3.24 -15.78 -44.42
CA ARG A 296 -1.92 -15.82 -45.07
C ARG A 296 -1.10 -14.53 -44.88
N ARG A 297 -1.27 -13.88 -43.72
CA ARG A 297 -0.54 -12.67 -43.33
C ARG A 297 0.57 -13.00 -42.35
N ARG A 298 1.66 -12.25 -42.40
CA ARG A 298 2.71 -12.35 -41.37
C ARG A 298 2.31 -11.59 -40.12
N PRO A 299 2.36 -12.24 -38.91
CA PRO A 299 2.10 -11.54 -37.66
C PRO A 299 3.15 -10.43 -37.42
N PRO A 300 2.78 -9.34 -36.74
CA PRO A 300 3.71 -8.31 -36.31
C PRO A 300 4.90 -8.88 -35.53
N LYS A 301 6.05 -8.21 -35.58
CA LYS A 301 7.29 -8.67 -34.95
C LYS A 301 7.09 -8.84 -33.43
N ALA A 302 6.41 -7.88 -32.79
CA ALA A 302 6.13 -7.93 -31.34
C ALA A 302 5.20 -9.11 -30.97
N LEU A 303 4.17 -9.39 -31.75
CA LEU A 303 3.30 -10.58 -31.52
C LEU A 303 4.08 -11.89 -31.64
N ARG A 304 5.00 -11.98 -32.61
CA ARG A 304 5.86 -13.17 -32.73
C ARG A 304 6.79 -13.33 -31.53
N ALA A 305 7.42 -12.25 -31.07
CA ALA A 305 8.29 -12.27 -29.90
C ALA A 305 7.50 -12.65 -28.63
N LEU A 306 6.27 -12.13 -28.46
CA LEU A 306 5.37 -12.50 -27.38
C LEU A 306 5.03 -13.99 -27.44
N ALA A 307 4.72 -14.51 -28.61
CA ALA A 307 4.42 -15.93 -28.81
C ALA A 307 5.63 -16.82 -28.45
N GLU A 308 6.82 -16.48 -28.91
CA GLU A 308 8.06 -17.19 -28.59
C GLU A 308 8.32 -17.18 -27.06
N GLN A 309 8.08 -16.06 -26.41
CA GLN A 309 8.21 -15.92 -24.96
C GLN A 309 7.20 -16.79 -24.18
N LEU A 310 6.00 -16.96 -24.72
CA LEU A 310 4.97 -17.84 -24.19
C LEU A 310 5.14 -19.32 -24.60
N GLY A 311 6.22 -19.67 -25.31
CA GLY A 311 6.59 -21.04 -25.62
C GLY A 311 6.09 -21.57 -26.96
N PHE A 312 5.62 -20.69 -27.88
CA PHE A 312 5.27 -21.10 -29.25
C PHE A 312 6.51 -21.19 -30.15
N ASP A 313 6.63 -22.26 -30.93
CA ASP A 313 7.64 -22.32 -31.99
C ASP A 313 7.17 -21.55 -33.23
N MET A 314 7.78 -20.38 -33.44
CA MET A 314 7.45 -19.50 -34.58
C MET A 314 8.33 -19.70 -35.79
N LYS A 315 9.18 -20.76 -35.81
CA LYS A 315 10.11 -21.06 -36.90
C LYS A 315 9.50 -21.92 -38.02
N SER A 316 8.28 -22.43 -37.81
CA SER A 316 7.56 -23.29 -38.77
C SER A 316 6.57 -22.53 -39.67
#